data_470c8b58ed26710a7f8edf9c03e0d9c0
#
_entry.id   470c8b58ed26710a7f8edf9c03e0d9c0
#
_cell.length_a   1.000
_cell.length_b   1.000
_cell.length_c   1.000
_cell.angle_alpha   90.00
_cell.angle_beta   90.00
_cell.angle_gamma   90.00
#
_symmetry.space_group_name_H-M   'P 1'
#
loop_
_entity.id
_entity.type
_entity.pdbx_description
1 polymer ?
#
loop_
_entity_poly.entity_id
_entity_poly.type
_entity_poly.pdbx_seq_one_letter_code
_entity_poly.pdbx_strand_id
1 'polypeptide(L)'
;VNAETAVLASTAAHFGFQATVTAIVYPALARIPSEQWTMGHRAHTRAITPVVAVVYGALAITGVWALWSGPDGWTLVALAFVAATVLVTTFAARLHGRLGAGHDADLIRRLLWVDRLRAATGTLAFAASLISIV
;
A
#
# COMPACT_ATOMS: atom_id res chain seq x y z
N VAL A 1 24.27 -2.09 6.51
CA VAL A 1 22.81 -2.29 6.44
C VAL A 1 22.57 -3.79 6.45
N ASN A 2 21.82 -4.30 7.45
CA ASN A 2 21.34 -5.67 7.49
C ASN A 2 19.92 -5.77 6.92
N ALA A 3 19.43 -6.98 6.75
CA ALA A 3 18.12 -7.22 6.15
C ALA A 3 16.97 -6.64 7.00
N GLU A 4 17.05 -6.69 8.32
CA GLU A 4 16.05 -6.13 9.23
C GLU A 4 15.94 -4.61 9.11
N THR A 5 17.08 -3.91 9.07
CA THR A 5 17.13 -2.47 8.82
C THR A 5 16.55 -2.11 7.44
N ALA A 6 16.79 -2.96 6.43
CA ALA A 6 16.21 -2.75 5.09
C ALA A 6 14.68 -2.95 5.09
N VAL A 7 14.17 -3.96 5.82
CA VAL A 7 12.72 -4.16 6.02
C VAL A 7 12.12 -2.94 6.75
N LEU A 8 12.76 -2.46 7.81
CA LEU A 8 12.30 -1.25 8.51
C LEU A 8 12.23 -0.05 7.56
N ALA A 9 13.27 0.20 6.77
CA ALA A 9 13.30 1.32 5.84
C ALA A 9 12.18 1.24 4.79
N SER A 10 11.94 0.06 4.23
CA SER A 10 10.88 -0.16 3.22
C SER A 10 9.49 -0.07 3.81
N THR A 11 9.26 -0.61 5.02
CA THR A 11 7.97 -0.50 5.72
C THR A 11 7.69 0.93 6.18
N ALA A 12 8.70 1.70 6.61
CA ALA A 12 8.56 3.12 6.93
C ALA A 12 8.20 3.95 5.68
N ALA A 13 8.88 3.70 4.55
CA ALA A 13 8.54 4.36 3.28
C ALA A 13 7.10 4.03 2.83
N HIS A 14 6.70 2.75 2.94
CA HIS A 14 5.33 2.33 2.66
C HIS A 14 4.33 3.01 3.61
N PHE A 15 4.61 3.08 4.90
CA PHE A 15 3.76 3.75 5.88
C PHE A 15 3.53 5.22 5.52
N GLY A 16 4.58 5.98 5.20
CA GLY A 16 4.47 7.38 4.78
C GLY A 16 3.67 7.54 3.48
N PHE A 17 3.94 6.69 2.48
CA PHE A 17 3.16 6.64 1.25
C PHE A 17 1.68 6.35 1.52
N GLN A 18 1.39 5.32 2.30
CA GLN A 18 0.02 4.90 2.61
C GLN A 18 -0.74 5.96 3.41
N ALA A 19 -0.10 6.62 4.38
CA ALA A 19 -0.70 7.72 5.13
C ALA A 19 -1.11 8.87 4.20
N THR A 20 -0.25 9.22 3.23
CA THR A 20 -0.55 10.22 2.21
C THR A 20 -1.73 9.82 1.32
N VAL A 21 -1.74 8.56 0.88
CA VAL A 21 -2.83 8.03 0.04
C VAL A 21 -4.16 8.09 0.78
N THR A 22 -4.20 7.62 2.02
CA THR A 22 -5.42 7.56 2.83
C THR A 22 -5.92 8.96 3.21
N ALA A 23 -5.03 9.87 3.60
CA ALA A 23 -5.42 11.19 4.11
C ALA A 23 -5.70 12.22 3.01
N ILE A 24 -5.05 12.11 1.86
CA ILE A 24 -5.07 13.15 0.83
C ILE A 24 -5.55 12.62 -0.52
N VAL A 25 -4.90 11.56 -1.03
CA VAL A 25 -5.07 11.14 -2.43
C VAL A 25 -6.46 10.56 -2.67
N TYR A 26 -6.91 9.62 -1.86
CA TYR A 26 -8.20 8.98 -2.05
C TYR A 26 -9.39 9.88 -1.70
N PRO A 27 -9.35 10.72 -0.66
CA PRO A 27 -10.38 11.73 -0.48
C PRO A 27 -10.49 12.72 -1.65
N ALA A 28 -9.37 13.11 -2.27
CA ALA A 28 -9.38 13.94 -3.47
C ALA A 28 -9.97 13.19 -4.67
N LEU A 29 -9.58 11.93 -4.88
CA LEU A 29 -10.14 11.07 -5.93
C LEU A 29 -11.66 10.93 -5.78
N ALA A 30 -12.15 10.68 -4.57
CA ALA A 30 -13.57 10.50 -4.29
C ALA A 30 -14.43 11.76 -4.53
N ARG A 31 -13.81 12.94 -4.62
CA ARG A 31 -14.50 14.21 -4.90
C ARG A 31 -14.57 14.56 -6.38
N ILE A 32 -13.98 13.77 -7.26
CA ILE A 32 -14.03 14.01 -8.71
C ILE A 32 -15.49 13.87 -9.18
N PRO A 33 -16.07 14.92 -9.82
CA PRO A 33 -17.42 14.84 -10.37
C PRO A 33 -17.56 13.72 -11.42
N SER A 34 -18.75 13.14 -11.52
CA SER A 34 -19.02 12.03 -12.46
C SER A 34 -18.65 12.35 -13.90
N GLU A 35 -18.90 13.61 -14.32
CA GLU A 35 -18.62 14.10 -15.68
C GLU A 35 -17.11 14.17 -15.98
N GLN A 36 -16.27 14.33 -14.95
CA GLN A 36 -14.82 14.45 -15.06
C GLN A 36 -14.09 13.15 -14.65
N TRP A 37 -14.84 12.14 -14.23
CA TRP A 37 -14.31 10.91 -13.64
C TRP A 37 -13.30 10.20 -14.52
N THR A 38 -13.63 9.93 -15.76
CA THR A 38 -12.78 9.13 -16.67
C THR A 38 -11.41 9.79 -16.85
N MET A 39 -11.38 11.10 -17.03
CA MET A 39 -10.13 11.86 -17.20
C MET A 39 -9.35 11.92 -15.89
N GLY A 40 -10.01 12.25 -14.78
CA GLY A 40 -9.37 12.39 -13.47
C GLY A 40 -8.86 11.05 -12.92
N HIS A 41 -9.64 9.99 -13.03
CA HIS A 41 -9.24 8.65 -12.62
C HIS A 41 -8.05 8.11 -13.46
N ARG A 42 -8.05 8.35 -14.78
CA ARG A 42 -6.92 8.00 -15.63
C ARG A 42 -5.65 8.76 -15.25
N ALA A 43 -5.75 10.07 -15.01
CA ALA A 43 -4.61 10.89 -14.58
C ALA A 43 -4.05 10.39 -13.23
N HIS A 44 -4.93 10.12 -12.26
CA HIS A 44 -4.55 9.53 -10.98
C HIS A 44 -3.82 8.19 -11.16
N THR A 45 -4.39 7.26 -11.91
CA THR A 45 -3.80 5.91 -12.10
C THR A 45 -2.42 6.00 -12.75
N ARG A 46 -2.24 6.86 -13.76
CA ARG A 46 -0.93 7.06 -14.40
C ARG A 46 0.12 7.63 -13.43
N ALA A 47 -0.29 8.56 -12.57
CA ALA A 47 0.62 9.20 -11.63
C ALA A 47 1.01 8.27 -10.48
N ILE A 48 0.05 7.50 -9.92
CA ILE A 48 0.29 6.67 -8.74
C ILE A 48 1.00 5.34 -9.05
N THR A 49 0.77 4.75 -10.22
CA THR A 49 1.27 3.42 -10.58
C THR A 49 2.80 3.27 -10.43
N PRO A 50 3.64 4.18 -10.96
CA PRO A 50 5.10 4.05 -10.79
C PRO A 50 5.52 4.16 -9.32
N VAL A 51 4.86 5.00 -8.53
CA VAL A 51 5.16 5.13 -7.09
C VAL A 51 4.81 3.84 -6.35
N VAL A 52 3.64 3.26 -6.63
CA VAL A 52 3.23 1.95 -6.10
C VAL A 52 4.25 0.88 -6.47
N ALA A 53 4.68 0.82 -7.74
CA ALA A 53 5.67 -0.17 -8.19
C ALA A 53 6.99 -0.06 -7.42
N VAL A 54 7.50 1.15 -7.18
CA VAL A 54 8.74 1.37 -6.42
C VAL A 54 8.56 0.95 -4.96
N VAL A 55 7.49 1.41 -4.30
CA VAL A 55 7.25 1.15 -2.87
C VAL A 55 7.04 -0.35 -2.61
N TYR A 56 6.20 -1.01 -3.40
CA TYR A 56 5.94 -2.44 -3.24
C TYR A 56 7.10 -3.30 -3.74
N GLY A 57 7.84 -2.84 -4.74
CA GLY A 57 9.10 -3.46 -5.17
C GLY A 57 10.14 -3.48 -4.06
N ALA A 58 10.28 -2.36 -3.33
CA ALA A 58 11.16 -2.28 -2.16
C ALA A 58 10.75 -3.26 -1.07
N LEU A 59 9.45 -3.32 -0.72
CA LEU A 59 8.93 -4.30 0.25
C LEU A 59 9.23 -5.74 -0.17
N ALA A 60 9.04 -6.07 -1.44
CA ALA A 60 9.29 -7.43 -1.95
C ALA A 60 10.78 -7.79 -1.89
N ILE A 61 11.66 -6.90 -2.34
CA ILE A 61 13.12 -7.14 -2.37
C ILE A 61 13.65 -7.30 -0.94
N THR A 62 13.31 -6.38 -0.03
CA THR A 62 13.80 -6.43 1.35
C THR A 62 13.19 -7.60 2.11
N GLY A 63 11.93 -7.94 1.86
CA GLY A 63 11.27 -9.10 2.45
C GLY A 63 11.91 -10.43 2.03
N VAL A 64 12.21 -10.60 0.74
CA VAL A 64 12.91 -11.79 0.24
C VAL A 64 14.31 -11.86 0.84
N TRP A 65 15.03 -10.75 0.88
CA TRP A 65 16.35 -10.71 1.51
C TRP A 65 16.29 -11.10 3.00
N ALA A 66 15.33 -10.57 3.74
CA ALA A 66 15.16 -10.92 5.15
C ALA A 66 14.89 -12.42 5.36
N LEU A 67 14.01 -13.01 4.54
CA LEU A 67 13.72 -14.45 4.60
C LEU A 67 14.96 -15.32 4.37
N TRP A 68 15.85 -14.92 3.46
CA TRP A 68 17.12 -15.65 3.20
C TRP A 68 18.17 -15.45 4.29
N SER A 69 18.08 -14.35 5.05
CA SER A 69 19.03 -14.01 6.11
C SER A 69 18.74 -14.68 7.46
N GLY A 70 17.62 -15.41 7.58
CA GLY A 70 17.21 -16.02 8.85
C GLY A 70 16.59 -14.98 9.80
N PRO A 71 15.36 -14.47 9.51
CA PRO A 71 14.76 -13.39 10.27
C PRO A 71 14.38 -13.82 11.69
N ASP A 72 14.37 -12.86 12.63
CA ASP A 72 13.83 -13.04 13.96
C ASP A 72 12.28 -13.10 13.97
N GLY A 73 11.69 -13.37 15.14
CA GLY A 73 10.23 -13.50 15.28
C GLY A 73 9.46 -12.22 14.91
N TRP A 74 9.98 -11.04 15.24
CA TRP A 74 9.30 -9.77 14.93
C TRP A 74 9.43 -9.39 13.46
N THR A 75 10.55 -9.69 12.85
CA THR A 75 10.70 -9.56 11.38
C THR A 75 9.72 -10.47 10.65
N LEU A 76 9.52 -11.72 11.12
CA LEU A 76 8.49 -12.61 10.54
C LEU A 76 7.07 -12.03 10.69
N VAL A 77 6.75 -11.44 11.84
CA VAL A 77 5.46 -10.74 12.04
C VAL A 77 5.32 -9.57 11.08
N ALA A 78 6.37 -8.76 10.92
CA ALA A 78 6.36 -7.66 9.96
C ALA A 78 6.11 -8.16 8.52
N LEU A 79 6.81 -9.22 8.10
CA LEU A 79 6.64 -9.81 6.77
C LEU A 79 5.24 -10.41 6.56
N ALA A 80 4.62 -10.98 7.60
CA ALA A 80 3.23 -11.45 7.54
C ALA A 80 2.26 -10.28 7.28
N PHE A 81 2.45 -9.13 7.94
CA PHE A 81 1.65 -7.92 7.66
C PHE A 81 1.97 -7.30 6.29
N VAL A 82 3.21 -7.36 5.82
CA VAL A 82 3.55 -6.97 4.44
C VAL A 82 2.78 -7.85 3.44
N ALA A 83 2.77 -9.17 3.63
CA ALA A 83 2.01 -10.09 2.78
C ALA A 83 0.50 -9.77 2.81
N ALA A 84 -0.07 -9.49 3.98
CA ALA A 84 -1.46 -9.06 4.12
C ALA A 84 -1.71 -7.74 3.36
N THR A 85 -0.80 -6.77 3.46
CA THR A 85 -0.88 -5.49 2.73
C THR A 85 -0.86 -5.71 1.21
N VAL A 86 0.01 -6.58 0.71
CA VAL A 86 0.06 -6.94 -0.72
C VAL A 86 -1.26 -7.58 -1.15
N LEU A 87 -1.78 -8.53 -0.37
CA LEU A 87 -3.07 -9.17 -0.66
C LEU A 87 -4.20 -8.14 -0.73
N VAL A 88 -4.32 -7.25 0.25
CA VAL A 88 -5.34 -6.18 0.25
C VAL A 88 -5.16 -5.26 -0.97
N THR A 89 -3.92 -4.99 -1.38
CA THR A 89 -3.64 -4.16 -2.57
C THR A 89 -4.13 -4.81 -3.86
N THR A 90 -4.16 -6.15 -3.96
CA THR A 90 -4.74 -6.82 -5.14
C THR A 90 -6.23 -6.55 -5.27
N PHE A 91 -6.96 -6.43 -4.16
CA PHE A 91 -8.38 -6.03 -4.17
C PHE A 91 -8.55 -4.57 -4.59
N ALA A 92 -7.70 -3.67 -4.10
CA ALA A 92 -7.70 -2.27 -4.52
C ALA A 92 -7.44 -2.15 -6.03
N ALA A 93 -6.49 -2.90 -6.58
CA ALA A 93 -6.19 -2.91 -8.02
C ALA A 93 -7.38 -3.38 -8.86
N ARG A 94 -8.11 -4.40 -8.42
CA ARG A 94 -9.35 -4.86 -9.08
C ARG A 94 -10.45 -3.80 -9.06
N LEU A 95 -10.62 -3.08 -7.94
CA LEU A 95 -11.59 -1.99 -7.82
C LEU A 95 -11.21 -0.83 -8.75
N HIS A 96 -9.93 -0.46 -8.82
CA HIS A 96 -9.45 0.54 -9.78
C HIS A 96 -9.70 0.12 -11.23
N GLY A 97 -9.48 -1.15 -11.57
CA GLY A 97 -9.77 -1.68 -12.90
C GLY A 97 -11.26 -1.51 -13.28
N ARG A 98 -12.18 -1.79 -12.35
CA ARG A 98 -13.61 -1.60 -12.55
C ARG A 98 -14.00 -0.11 -12.62
N LEU A 99 -13.40 0.73 -11.79
CA LEU A 99 -13.61 2.18 -11.80
C LEU A 99 -13.08 2.86 -13.07
N GLY A 100 -12.18 2.20 -13.79
CA GLY A 100 -11.72 2.65 -15.11
C GLY A 100 -12.82 2.66 -16.18
N ALA A 101 -13.89 1.88 -16.00
CA ALA A 101 -15.06 1.84 -16.89
C ALA A 101 -16.04 3.01 -16.67
N GLY A 102 -15.98 3.70 -15.52
CA GLY A 102 -16.87 4.84 -15.21
C GLY A 102 -16.98 5.11 -13.72
N HIS A 103 -17.64 6.22 -13.38
CA HIS A 103 -17.93 6.61 -12.00
C HIS A 103 -18.94 5.65 -11.38
N ASP A 104 -18.60 5.10 -10.21
CA ASP A 104 -19.46 4.25 -9.40
C ASP A 104 -19.22 4.55 -7.92
N ALA A 105 -20.22 5.16 -7.26
CA ALA A 105 -20.12 5.59 -5.87
C ALA A 105 -19.95 4.41 -4.90
N ASP A 106 -20.52 3.24 -5.21
CA ASP A 106 -20.38 2.05 -4.37
C ASP A 106 -18.99 1.46 -4.46
N LEU A 107 -18.42 1.40 -5.66
CA LEU A 107 -17.03 0.97 -5.85
C LEU A 107 -16.05 1.94 -5.19
N ILE A 108 -16.30 3.25 -5.25
CA ILE A 108 -15.47 4.26 -4.56
C ILE A 108 -15.53 4.04 -3.04
N ARG A 109 -16.71 3.82 -2.44
CA ARG A 109 -16.81 3.51 -1.00
C ARG A 109 -16.05 2.24 -0.62
N ARG A 110 -16.15 1.18 -1.44
CA ARG A 110 -15.39 -0.06 -1.24
C ARG A 110 -13.88 0.17 -1.34
N LEU A 111 -13.45 0.97 -2.30
CA LEU A 111 -12.04 1.34 -2.45
C LEU A 111 -11.51 2.05 -1.20
N LEU A 112 -12.25 3.01 -0.65
CA LEU A 112 -11.88 3.72 0.59
C LEU A 112 -11.82 2.77 1.80
N TRP A 113 -12.68 1.75 1.85
CA TRP A 113 -12.67 0.75 2.91
C TRP A 113 -11.44 -0.16 2.80
N VAL A 114 -11.16 -0.65 1.60
CA VAL A 114 -9.96 -1.46 1.30
C VAL A 114 -8.69 -0.66 1.59
N ASP A 115 -8.68 0.64 1.31
CA ASP A 115 -7.58 1.54 1.63
C ASP A 115 -7.30 1.62 3.15
N ARG A 116 -8.35 1.72 3.97
CA ARG A 116 -8.21 1.70 5.45
C ARG A 116 -7.62 0.39 5.96
N LEU A 117 -8.03 -0.75 5.40
CA LEU A 117 -7.44 -2.05 5.73
C LEU A 117 -5.95 -2.10 5.35
N ARG A 118 -5.60 -1.56 4.18
CA ARG A 118 -4.22 -1.46 3.72
C ARG A 118 -3.39 -0.55 4.62
N ALA A 119 -3.95 0.58 5.05
CA ALA A 119 -3.30 1.47 6.01
C ALA A 119 -3.06 0.77 7.36
N ALA A 120 -4.04 0.02 7.85
CA ALA A 120 -3.90 -0.73 9.11
C ALA A 120 -2.81 -1.80 9.02
N THR A 121 -2.84 -2.65 7.99
CA THR A 121 -1.83 -3.70 7.80
C THR A 121 -0.44 -3.12 7.57
N GLY A 122 -0.30 -2.05 6.80
CA GLY A 122 0.98 -1.36 6.58
C GLY A 122 1.54 -0.72 7.85
N THR A 123 0.68 -0.13 8.69
CA THR A 123 1.07 0.41 10.00
C THR A 123 1.58 -0.70 10.93
N LEU A 124 0.89 -1.85 10.98
CA LEU A 124 1.31 -3.00 11.78
C LEU A 124 2.62 -3.61 11.28
N ALA A 125 2.84 -3.66 9.96
CA ALA A 125 4.12 -4.08 9.38
C ALA A 125 5.26 -3.16 9.82
N PHE A 126 5.08 -1.84 9.75
CA PHE A 126 6.06 -0.87 10.20
C PHE A 126 6.33 -0.98 11.71
N ALA A 127 5.28 -1.06 12.54
CA ALA A 127 5.43 -1.19 13.98
C ALA A 127 6.20 -2.48 14.37
N ALA A 128 5.88 -3.62 13.76
CA ALA A 128 6.58 -4.87 13.99
C ALA A 128 8.05 -4.82 13.57
N SER A 129 8.35 -4.20 12.40
CA SER A 129 9.73 -4.02 11.95
C SER A 129 10.53 -3.05 12.82
N LEU A 130 9.89 -2.08 13.45
CA LEU A 130 10.53 -1.19 14.42
C LEU A 130 10.92 -1.95 15.71
N ILE A 131 10.04 -2.84 16.19
CA ILE A 131 10.31 -3.66 17.39
C ILE A 131 11.48 -4.63 17.14
N SER A 132 11.63 -5.15 15.91
CA SER A 132 12.71 -6.12 15.62
C SER A 132 14.12 -5.53 15.71
N ILE A 133 14.29 -4.22 15.71
CA ILE A 133 15.60 -3.56 15.76
C ILE A 133 15.88 -2.86 17.10
N VAL A 134 14.90 -2.81 18.02
CA VAL A 134 15.03 -2.21 19.37
C VAL A 134 15.32 -3.31 20.39
#